data_6bf49a9877448d24c60b123490518245
#
_entry.id   6bf49a9877448d24c60b123490518245
#
_cell.length_a   1.000
_cell.length_b   1.000
_cell.length_c   1.000
_cell.angle_alpha   90.00
_cell.angle_beta   90.00
_cell.angle_gamma   90.00
#
_symmetry.space_group_name_H-M   'P 1'
#
loop_
_entity.id
_entity.type
_entity.pdbx_description
1 polymer ?
#
loop_
_entity_poly.entity_id
_entity_poly.type
_entity_poly.pdbx_seq_one_letter_code
_entity_poly.pdbx_strand_id
1 'polypeptide(L)'
;RHAIAKFAGSDPVAQVVLDDDDGLSSDFIATLRAHLAQAEPLEAEGTPHFYTFPKGYALGLRDDEVQLWAHRFKFINLGLTMVGRKDHKNIFGIGHMDAPKRFGYTSDTRKLMYIRTLSDVNDSRTEVGNWRDNEDFKSRFPWMLDVPFKEFNDFDSLAQ
;
A
#
# COMPACT_ATOMS: atom_id res chain seq x y z
N ARG A 1 18.76 8.24 -6.02
CA ARG A 1 19.51 8.80 -4.86
C ARG A 1 19.68 10.32 -4.93
N HIS A 2 20.03 10.89 -6.09
CA HIS A 2 20.35 12.33 -6.20
C HIS A 2 19.16 13.26 -5.92
N ALA A 3 17.94 12.89 -6.29
CA ALA A 3 16.76 13.73 -6.09
C ALA A 3 16.39 13.90 -4.61
N ILE A 4 16.39 12.82 -3.84
CA ILE A 4 16.05 12.85 -2.41
C ILE A 4 17.07 13.70 -1.64
N ALA A 5 18.37 13.50 -1.89
CA ALA A 5 19.43 14.28 -1.25
C ALA A 5 19.35 15.78 -1.53
N LYS A 6 18.80 16.18 -2.69
CA LYS A 6 18.66 17.58 -3.10
C LYS A 6 17.54 18.31 -2.35
N PHE A 7 16.44 17.62 -1.97
CA PHE A 7 15.24 18.26 -1.44
C PHE A 7 15.04 18.08 0.06
N ALA A 8 15.67 17.10 0.65
CA ALA A 8 15.41 16.69 2.04
C ALA A 8 16.37 17.30 3.05
N GLY A 9 16.60 18.52 3.17
CA GLY A 9 17.39 19.14 4.27
C GLY A 9 17.93 18.17 5.34
N SER A 10 17.68 18.45 6.61
CA SER A 10 17.94 17.53 7.75
C SER A 10 16.72 16.69 8.14
N ASP A 11 15.57 16.96 7.55
CA ASP A 11 14.31 16.35 7.93
C ASP A 11 14.22 14.86 7.51
N PRO A 12 13.45 14.06 8.22
CA PRO A 12 13.14 12.70 7.79
C PRO A 12 12.43 12.69 6.44
N VAL A 13 12.73 11.68 5.64
CA VAL A 13 12.12 11.48 4.32
C VAL A 13 11.23 10.25 4.37
N ALA A 14 9.99 10.39 3.93
CA ALA A 14 9.11 9.27 3.66
C ALA A 14 9.24 8.85 2.19
N GLN A 15 9.63 7.60 1.97
CA GLN A 15 9.69 6.96 0.66
C GLN A 15 8.51 6.00 0.54
N VAL A 16 7.64 6.19 -0.43
CA VAL A 16 6.45 5.36 -0.67
C VAL A 16 6.67 4.54 -1.93
N VAL A 17 6.35 3.25 -1.87
CA VAL A 17 6.35 2.38 -3.06
C VAL A 17 5.00 2.49 -3.74
N LEU A 18 5.03 2.74 -5.03
CA LEU A 18 3.87 2.74 -5.92
C LEU A 18 4.33 2.26 -7.29
N ASP A 19 3.73 1.20 -7.77
CA ASP A 19 3.93 0.69 -9.13
C ASP A 19 3.01 1.46 -10.10
N ASP A 20 3.36 1.50 -11.36
CA ASP A 20 2.73 2.36 -12.36
C ASP A 20 1.31 1.90 -12.78
N ASP A 21 0.95 0.68 -12.46
CA ASP A 21 -0.36 0.08 -12.72
C ASP A 21 -1.26 0.00 -11.46
N ASP A 22 -0.78 0.47 -10.32
CA ASP A 22 -1.46 0.41 -9.04
C ASP A 22 -1.99 1.79 -8.58
N GLY A 23 -2.85 1.81 -7.56
CA GLY A 23 -3.43 3.05 -7.04
C GLY A 23 -3.45 3.13 -5.51
N LEU A 24 -3.31 4.35 -4.99
CA LEU A 24 -3.46 4.64 -3.56
C LEU A 24 -4.76 5.38 -3.30
N SER A 25 -5.33 5.20 -2.11
CA SER A 25 -6.54 5.94 -1.71
C SER A 25 -6.30 7.45 -1.69
N SER A 26 -7.34 8.23 -1.95
CA SER A 26 -7.26 9.70 -2.00
C SER A 26 -6.76 10.33 -0.69
N ASP A 27 -6.99 9.66 0.44
CA ASP A 27 -6.55 10.10 1.75
C ASP A 27 -5.25 9.42 2.24
N PHE A 28 -4.55 8.67 1.37
CA PHE A 28 -3.32 7.95 1.73
C PHE A 28 -2.29 8.88 2.40
N ILE A 29 -1.96 9.98 1.76
CA ILE A 29 -0.97 10.93 2.28
C ILE A 29 -1.44 11.57 3.60
N ALA A 30 -2.72 11.91 3.72
CA ALA A 30 -3.28 12.46 4.95
C ALA A 30 -3.21 11.44 6.09
N THR A 31 -3.54 10.18 5.82
CA THR A 31 -3.43 9.09 6.81
C THR A 31 -1.98 8.86 7.23
N LEU A 32 -1.05 8.81 6.28
CA LEU A 32 0.37 8.67 6.57
C LEU A 32 0.88 9.83 7.45
N ARG A 33 0.53 11.07 7.10
CA ARG A 33 0.90 12.26 7.91
C ARG A 33 0.35 12.19 9.34
N ALA A 34 -0.87 11.68 9.52
CA ALA A 34 -1.44 11.51 10.85
C ALA A 34 -0.64 10.49 11.69
N HIS A 35 -0.18 9.40 11.08
CA HIS A 35 0.74 8.46 11.76
C HIS A 35 2.07 9.11 12.12
N LEU A 36 2.66 9.86 11.19
CA LEU A 36 3.95 10.53 11.42
C LEU A 36 3.87 11.58 12.53
N ALA A 37 2.75 12.29 12.63
CA ALA A 37 2.53 13.28 13.68
C ALA A 37 2.39 12.67 15.10
N GLN A 38 2.04 11.38 15.18
CA GLN A 38 1.89 10.63 16.43
C GLN A 38 3.11 9.76 16.74
N ALA A 39 4.03 9.64 15.78
CA ALA A 39 5.22 8.82 15.95
C ALA A 39 6.20 9.50 16.92
N GLU A 40 6.83 8.69 17.77
CA GLU A 40 8.01 9.15 18.50
C GLU A 40 9.07 9.62 17.48
N PRO A 41 9.87 10.65 17.85
CA PRO A 41 10.97 11.08 17.00
C PRO A 41 11.83 9.88 16.62
N LEU A 42 12.16 9.77 15.32
CA LEU A 42 13.09 8.73 14.87
C LEU A 42 14.35 8.81 15.74
N GLU A 43 14.70 7.68 16.36
CA GLU A 43 15.86 7.62 17.23
C GLU A 43 17.10 8.15 16.51
N ALA A 44 17.98 8.81 17.26
CA ALA A 44 19.16 9.48 16.70
C ALA A 44 20.11 8.53 15.94
N GLU A 45 20.00 7.24 16.15
CA GLU A 45 20.81 6.20 15.50
C GLU A 45 20.36 5.83 14.08
N GLY A 46 19.31 6.46 13.59
CA GLY A 46 19.03 6.45 12.14
C GLY A 46 18.48 5.17 11.56
N THR A 47 17.89 4.27 12.35
CA THR A 47 17.16 3.12 11.79
C THR A 47 15.85 3.57 11.15
N PRO A 48 15.54 3.15 9.90
CA PRO A 48 14.28 3.52 9.29
C PRO A 48 13.11 2.80 9.97
N HIS A 49 11.96 3.46 10.00
CA HIS A 49 10.69 2.88 10.44
C HIS A 49 9.78 2.66 9.23
N PHE A 50 9.04 1.57 9.23
CA PHE A 50 8.14 1.23 8.14
C PHE A 50 6.67 1.41 8.52
N TYR A 51 5.85 1.88 7.57
CA TYR A 51 4.41 1.92 7.67
C TYR A 51 3.84 1.02 6.58
N THR A 52 2.93 0.12 6.96
CA THR A 52 2.24 -0.79 6.04
C THR A 52 0.73 -0.69 6.22
N PHE A 53 0.02 -0.79 5.10
CA PHE A 53 -1.44 -0.73 5.01
C PHE A 53 -1.94 -2.02 4.36
N PRO A 54 -2.22 -3.06 5.16
CA PRO A 54 -2.48 -4.40 4.65
C PRO A 54 -3.75 -4.60 3.84
N LYS A 55 -4.68 -3.64 3.88
CA LYS A 55 -5.98 -3.76 3.25
C LYS A 55 -6.13 -2.87 2.02
N GLY A 56 -6.69 -3.41 0.98
CA GLY A 56 -7.00 -2.73 -0.27
C GLY A 56 -7.93 -3.56 -1.14
N TYR A 57 -7.94 -3.24 -2.41
CA TYR A 57 -8.64 -4.01 -3.42
C TYR A 57 -7.65 -4.58 -4.43
N ALA A 58 -8.06 -5.68 -5.06
CA ALA A 58 -7.47 -6.16 -6.30
C ALA A 58 -8.48 -5.91 -7.43
N LEU A 59 -7.99 -5.41 -8.55
CA LEU A 59 -8.72 -5.13 -9.78
C LEU A 59 -8.17 -6.02 -10.89
N GLY A 60 -9.01 -6.73 -11.59
CA GLY A 60 -8.59 -7.58 -12.69
C GLY A 60 -9.69 -7.84 -13.71
N LEU A 61 -9.34 -8.56 -14.78
CA LEU A 61 -10.28 -9.03 -15.78
C LEU A 61 -10.58 -10.51 -15.52
N ARG A 62 -11.85 -10.83 -15.52
CA ARG A 62 -12.32 -12.21 -15.50
C ARG A 62 -13.58 -12.33 -16.36
N ASP A 63 -13.62 -13.31 -17.24
CA ASP A 63 -14.75 -13.53 -18.16
C ASP A 63 -15.11 -12.26 -18.96
N ASP A 64 -14.09 -11.50 -19.41
CA ASP A 64 -14.19 -10.21 -20.12
C ASP A 64 -14.86 -9.08 -19.30
N GLU A 65 -15.05 -9.28 -18.01
CA GLU A 65 -15.55 -8.24 -17.10
C GLU A 65 -14.45 -7.74 -16.18
N VAL A 66 -14.44 -6.42 -15.95
CA VAL A 66 -13.59 -5.80 -14.91
C VAL A 66 -14.19 -6.13 -13.55
N GLN A 67 -13.40 -6.76 -12.71
CA GLN A 67 -13.82 -7.23 -11.39
C GLN A 67 -12.97 -6.60 -10.31
N LEU A 68 -13.61 -6.30 -9.19
CA LEU A 68 -12.97 -5.75 -8.00
C LEU A 68 -13.28 -6.65 -6.81
N TRP A 69 -12.24 -7.07 -6.09
CA TRP A 69 -12.40 -7.87 -4.88
C TRP A 69 -11.46 -7.41 -3.77
N ALA A 70 -11.85 -7.67 -2.53
CA ALA A 70 -11.05 -7.31 -1.37
C ALA A 70 -9.72 -8.05 -1.37
N HIS A 71 -8.66 -7.33 -1.06
CA HIS A 71 -7.31 -7.85 -1.01
C HIS A 71 -6.68 -7.53 0.35
N ARG A 72 -6.03 -8.52 0.94
CA ARG A 72 -5.29 -8.34 2.19
C ARG A 72 -3.95 -9.06 2.12
N PHE A 73 -2.90 -8.30 2.31
CA PHE A 73 -1.56 -8.85 2.44
C PHE A 73 -0.78 -8.09 3.50
N LYS A 74 -0.27 -8.81 4.51
CA LYS A 74 0.27 -8.20 5.74
C LYS A 74 1.39 -7.19 5.47
N PHE A 75 2.24 -7.45 4.51
CA PHE A 75 3.38 -6.60 4.19
C PHE A 75 3.50 -6.41 2.67
N ILE A 76 2.42 -5.87 2.10
CA ILE A 76 2.37 -5.57 0.67
C ILE A 76 3.40 -4.49 0.33
N ASN A 77 3.96 -4.59 -0.87
CA ASN A 77 4.87 -3.57 -1.39
C ASN A 77 4.13 -2.27 -1.72
N LEU A 78 2.93 -2.38 -2.23
CA LEU A 78 2.07 -1.25 -2.62
C LEU A 78 1.70 -0.37 -1.42
N GLY A 79 2.09 0.90 -1.48
CA GLY A 79 1.91 1.84 -0.37
C GLY A 79 2.85 1.61 0.82
N LEU A 80 3.76 0.61 0.75
CA LEU A 80 4.77 0.45 1.78
C LEU A 80 5.59 1.74 1.88
N THR A 81 5.67 2.27 3.09
CA THR A 81 6.36 3.52 3.33
C THR A 81 7.52 3.31 4.28
N MET A 82 8.70 3.74 3.89
CA MET A 82 9.88 3.80 4.74
C MET A 82 10.13 5.25 5.14
N VAL A 83 10.22 5.51 6.42
CA VAL A 83 10.58 6.81 6.97
C VAL A 83 11.96 6.74 7.60
N GLY A 84 12.83 7.61 7.20
CA GLY A 84 14.20 7.61 7.67
C GLY A 84 14.98 8.83 7.20
N ARG A 85 16.28 8.86 7.50
CA ARG A 85 17.16 9.93 7.05
C ARG A 85 17.41 9.83 5.54
N LYS A 86 17.73 10.96 4.92
CA LYS A 86 18.00 11.06 3.47
C LYS A 86 19.18 10.20 2.97
N ASP A 87 20.09 9.85 3.86
CA ASP A 87 21.26 9.03 3.60
C ASP A 87 20.96 7.52 3.68
N HIS A 88 19.75 7.15 4.11
CA HIS A 88 19.34 5.76 4.11
C HIS A 88 19.24 5.18 2.70
N LYS A 89 19.36 3.86 2.64
CA LYS A 89 19.16 3.14 1.38
C LYS A 89 17.77 3.44 0.84
N ASN A 90 17.63 3.40 -0.47
CA ASN A 90 16.34 3.43 -1.13
C ASN A 90 15.48 2.27 -0.63
N ILE A 91 14.19 2.51 -0.43
CA ILE A 91 13.21 1.50 0.00
C ILE A 91 13.25 0.24 -0.89
N PHE A 92 13.49 0.37 -2.20
CA PHE A 92 13.68 -0.75 -3.12
C PHE A 92 14.94 -1.59 -2.86
N GLY A 93 15.87 -1.09 -2.06
CA GLY A 93 17.04 -1.85 -1.61
C GLY A 93 16.77 -2.74 -0.40
N ILE A 94 15.54 -2.74 0.11
CA ILE A 94 15.08 -3.53 1.25
C ILE A 94 13.86 -4.32 0.79
N GLY A 95 13.99 -5.64 0.70
CA GLY A 95 12.85 -6.49 0.34
C GLY A 95 11.69 -6.28 1.32
N HIS A 96 10.46 -6.05 0.82
CA HIS A 96 9.30 -5.79 1.66
C HIS A 96 9.04 -6.89 2.70
N MET A 97 9.31 -8.16 2.35
CA MET A 97 9.19 -9.30 3.28
C MET A 97 10.30 -9.35 4.33
N ASP A 98 11.41 -8.65 4.12
CA ASP A 98 12.54 -8.59 5.06
C ASP A 98 12.46 -7.36 5.97
N ALA A 99 11.73 -6.34 5.57
CA ALA A 99 11.58 -5.11 6.35
C ALA A 99 11.11 -5.39 7.79
N PRO A 100 10.02 -6.17 8.04
CA PRO A 100 9.55 -6.41 9.40
C PRO A 100 10.47 -7.29 10.26
N LYS A 101 11.43 -7.99 9.64
CA LYS A 101 12.42 -8.80 10.35
C LYS A 101 13.59 -7.98 10.86
N ARG A 102 13.81 -6.80 10.27
CA ARG A 102 15.04 -6.00 10.47
C ARG A 102 14.77 -4.63 11.07
N PHE A 103 13.55 -4.11 10.93
CA PHE A 103 13.20 -2.73 11.29
C PHE A 103 11.89 -2.67 12.04
N GLY A 104 11.70 -1.61 12.84
CA GLY A 104 10.42 -1.29 13.44
C GLY A 104 9.37 -0.96 12.38
N TYR A 105 8.11 -1.32 12.64
CA TYR A 105 7.03 -0.99 11.72
C TYR A 105 5.70 -0.74 12.44
N THR A 106 4.87 0.07 11.80
CA THR A 106 3.47 0.31 12.17
C THR A 106 2.57 -0.25 11.06
N SER A 107 1.54 -1.01 11.46
CA SER A 107 0.57 -1.58 10.53
C SER A 107 -0.81 -1.00 10.81
N ASP A 108 -1.40 -0.31 9.85
CA ASP A 108 -2.77 0.20 9.94
C ASP A 108 -3.73 -0.65 9.11
N THR A 109 -4.62 -1.37 9.79
CA THR A 109 -5.61 -2.27 9.17
C THR A 109 -7.02 -1.68 9.18
N ARG A 110 -7.20 -0.42 9.60
CA ARG A 110 -8.52 0.20 9.77
C ARG A 110 -9.17 0.60 8.46
N LYS A 111 -8.35 0.90 7.45
CA LYS A 111 -8.80 1.49 6.18
C LYS A 111 -8.31 0.69 4.98
N LEU A 112 -9.05 0.82 3.89
CA LEU A 112 -8.64 0.39 2.55
C LEU A 112 -7.73 1.45 1.96
N MET A 113 -6.50 1.10 1.65
CA MET A 113 -5.49 2.11 1.30
C MET A 113 -4.97 2.00 -0.12
N TYR A 114 -5.30 0.93 -0.85
CA TYR A 114 -4.78 0.71 -2.18
C TYR A 114 -5.74 -0.05 -3.09
N ILE A 115 -5.52 0.07 -4.39
CA ILE A 115 -6.02 -0.83 -5.43
C ILE A 115 -4.81 -1.42 -6.13
N ARG A 116 -4.75 -2.73 -6.18
CA ARG A 116 -3.76 -3.48 -6.91
C ARG A 116 -4.35 -3.99 -8.22
N THR A 117 -3.71 -3.68 -9.33
CA THR A 117 -4.09 -4.20 -10.63
C THR A 117 -3.50 -5.59 -10.85
N LEU A 118 -4.30 -6.51 -11.33
CA LEU A 118 -3.90 -7.86 -11.68
C LEU A 118 -4.00 -8.04 -13.18
N SER A 119 -2.91 -8.43 -13.80
CA SER A 119 -2.85 -8.81 -15.21
C SER A 119 -2.28 -10.21 -15.33
N ASP A 120 -2.50 -10.86 -16.48
CA ASP A 120 -1.98 -12.21 -16.77
C ASP A 120 -0.45 -12.29 -16.74
N VAL A 121 0.23 -11.13 -16.78
CA VAL A 121 1.69 -11.02 -16.73
C VAL A 121 2.24 -10.70 -15.34
N ASN A 122 1.39 -10.52 -14.33
CA ASN A 122 1.84 -10.25 -12.98
C ASN A 122 2.35 -11.52 -12.28
N ASP A 123 3.58 -11.50 -11.85
CA ASP A 123 4.29 -12.63 -11.20
C ASP A 123 3.73 -13.03 -9.82
N SER A 124 2.78 -12.30 -9.26
CA SER A 124 2.34 -12.53 -7.89
C SER A 124 0.98 -13.18 -7.80
N ARG A 125 0.95 -14.32 -7.12
CA ARG A 125 -0.30 -14.96 -6.72
C ARG A 125 -1.04 -14.08 -5.73
N THR A 126 -2.33 -13.83 -6.00
CA THR A 126 -3.18 -13.03 -5.12
C THR A 126 -3.86 -13.95 -4.12
N GLU A 127 -3.57 -13.76 -2.84
CA GLU A 127 -4.40 -14.33 -1.78
C GLU A 127 -5.62 -13.43 -1.58
N VAL A 128 -6.79 -14.00 -1.79
CA VAL A 128 -8.07 -13.31 -1.61
C VAL A 128 -8.46 -13.36 -0.13
N GLY A 129 -8.65 -12.21 0.49
CA GLY A 129 -9.01 -12.09 1.90
C GLY A 129 -10.52 -12.11 2.14
N ASN A 130 -10.96 -12.81 3.19
CA ASN A 130 -12.37 -12.92 3.62
C ASN A 130 -12.83 -11.73 4.47
N TRP A 131 -12.76 -10.50 3.98
CA TRP A 131 -13.32 -9.38 4.73
C TRP A 131 -14.24 -8.53 3.86
N ARG A 132 -15.32 -8.08 4.47
CA ARG A 132 -16.35 -7.25 3.82
C ARG A 132 -16.14 -5.82 4.31
N ASP A 133 -15.83 -4.91 3.41
CA ASP A 133 -15.71 -3.50 3.75
C ASP A 133 -15.93 -2.67 2.47
N ASN A 134 -17.15 -2.64 1.97
CA ASN A 134 -17.50 -2.03 0.69
C ASN A 134 -18.05 -0.61 0.83
N GLU A 135 -18.38 -0.17 2.04
CA GLU A 135 -19.13 1.07 2.24
C GLU A 135 -18.32 2.32 1.88
N ASP A 136 -17.00 2.22 1.80
CA ASP A 136 -16.11 3.37 1.66
C ASP A 136 -15.35 3.43 0.32
N PHE A 137 -15.55 2.45 -0.57
CA PHE A 137 -14.77 2.35 -1.80
C PHE A 137 -14.82 3.61 -2.65
N LYS A 138 -16.03 4.08 -2.98
CA LYS A 138 -16.22 5.23 -3.88
C LYS A 138 -15.63 6.52 -3.33
N SER A 139 -15.71 6.72 -2.01
CA SER A 139 -15.15 7.92 -1.39
C SER A 139 -13.62 7.89 -1.37
N ARG A 140 -13.04 6.70 -1.26
CA ARG A 140 -11.59 6.54 -1.14
C ARG A 140 -10.88 6.46 -2.48
N PHE A 141 -11.59 6.00 -3.51
CA PHE A 141 -11.08 5.86 -4.88
C PHE A 141 -12.00 6.57 -5.88
N PRO A 142 -12.19 7.90 -5.75
CA PRO A 142 -13.14 8.65 -6.56
C PRO A 142 -12.82 8.61 -8.06
N TRP A 143 -11.58 8.37 -8.44
CA TRP A 143 -11.13 8.22 -9.81
C TRP A 143 -11.60 6.91 -10.50
N MET A 144 -12.16 5.97 -9.70
CA MET A 144 -12.76 4.73 -10.21
C MET A 144 -14.27 4.84 -10.49
N LEU A 145 -14.90 5.99 -10.22
CA LEU A 145 -16.37 6.12 -10.32
C LEU A 145 -16.92 5.85 -11.72
N ASP A 146 -16.16 6.18 -12.75
CA ASP A 146 -16.57 6.05 -14.15
C ASP A 146 -16.13 4.71 -14.78
N VAL A 147 -15.45 3.85 -14.04
CA VAL A 147 -15.05 2.53 -14.52
C VAL A 147 -16.19 1.54 -14.24
N PRO A 148 -16.79 0.94 -15.26
CA PRO A 148 -17.76 -0.13 -15.06
C PRO A 148 -17.05 -1.36 -14.53
N PHE A 149 -17.39 -1.78 -13.33
CA PHE A 149 -16.87 -3.00 -12.74
C PHE A 149 -17.96 -3.73 -11.95
N LYS A 150 -17.78 -5.03 -11.81
CA LYS A 150 -18.61 -5.89 -10.97
C LYS A 150 -17.93 -6.11 -9.64
N GLU A 151 -18.59 -5.71 -8.56
CA GLU A 151 -18.13 -6.00 -7.21
C GLU A 151 -18.45 -7.45 -6.84
N PHE A 152 -17.46 -8.17 -6.37
CA PHE A 152 -17.61 -9.51 -5.81
C PHE A 152 -17.50 -9.44 -4.29
N ASN A 153 -18.65 -9.61 -3.63
CA ASN A 153 -18.73 -9.67 -2.17
C ASN A 153 -18.58 -11.08 -1.62
N ASP A 154 -18.56 -12.08 -2.49
CA ASP A 154 -18.58 -13.48 -2.11
C ASP A 154 -17.33 -14.19 -2.59
N PHE A 155 -16.35 -14.29 -1.69
CA PHE A 155 -15.06 -14.91 -1.95
C PHE A 155 -15.10 -16.43 -1.92
N ASP A 156 -16.16 -17.03 -1.39
CA ASP A 156 -16.31 -18.49 -1.34
C ASP A 156 -16.49 -19.12 -2.71
N SER A 157 -16.91 -18.34 -3.72
CA SER A 157 -17.06 -18.78 -5.10
C SER A 157 -15.76 -18.79 -5.93
N LEU A 158 -14.68 -18.18 -5.43
CA LEU A 158 -13.41 -18.05 -6.15
C LEU A 158 -12.37 -19.11 -5.72
N ALA A 159 -12.67 -19.91 -4.72
CA ALA A 159 -11.80 -20.99 -4.21
C ALA A 159 -12.01 -22.35 -4.89
N GLN A 160 -12.67 -22.39 -6.08
CA GLN A 160 -12.83 -23.60 -6.89
C GLN A 160 -11.90 -23.64 -8.08
#